data_d01ef0ec71cf72b3bfde4b5b1c06a975
#
_entry.id   d01ef0ec71cf72b3bfde4b5b1c06a975
#
_cell.length_a   1.000
_cell.length_b   1.000
_cell.length_c   1.000
_cell.angle_alpha   90.00
_cell.angle_beta   90.00
_cell.angle_gamma   90.00
#
_symmetry.space_group_name_H-M   'P 1'
#
loop_
_entity.id
_entity.type
_entity.pdbx_description
1 polymer ?
#
loop_
_entity_poly.entity_id
_entity_poly.type
_entity_poly.pdbx_seq_one_letter_code
_entity_poly.pdbx_strand_id
1 'polypeptide(L)'
;MLVTDPRVRAAYAEGAGVYRIMPAAVAIPRDIDAIVSIVRQATTSQLRLIPRGAGSGMPGGNVGSGVIVDLSIAFGGLTIDPHTRTARAGASVTWAKVNEAAKPYGLRLPPDPSSGAFATSGGMVATNAAGPRSVRCGSVRTWVEAVEVVEPDGTVRLVKRGAGSGERFALTPDTRHLIAERFPKTRKNSSGYALDRFAETGDEVDLFVGSEGTLGIVTEVHWKLDPIPPHTAGAALGFADLESMSEAVPYLASLKPSAIELLDETLLRFVPEAPRVACLLLVEFEREDAAAARGAVGDAVRGLKASAVHVETAVNRAGLERLWSVRRLASPALARLPATQRSLQIIEDGCVPLHALGAYVAGLREAATQRNVPVAIFGHAGDGHVHVNALPDTTRDGWREALAALFEDVTALLLRLGGVPSGEHGVGRLRAGVLERFYGQAVVHLFREVKRAYDPLSIFNPGVIIPATDWSPVAALKVGAEAAAIPDDIAMRLREVERSAAWATPKLELTRQTP
;
A
#
# COMPACT_ATOMS: atom_id res chain seq x y z
N MET A 1 -1.41 -24.19 -17.05
CA MET A 1 -2.80 -24.41 -17.54
C MET A 1 -3.67 -23.26 -17.07
N LEU A 2 -4.48 -22.67 -17.97
CA LEU A 2 -5.42 -21.60 -17.64
C LEU A 2 -6.73 -22.23 -17.14
N VAL A 3 -7.20 -21.80 -15.96
CA VAL A 3 -8.45 -22.27 -15.36
C VAL A 3 -9.55 -21.26 -15.70
N THR A 4 -10.58 -21.71 -16.42
CA THR A 4 -11.71 -20.89 -16.87
C THR A 4 -13.01 -21.18 -16.11
N ASP A 5 -12.96 -22.06 -15.11
CA ASP A 5 -14.12 -22.40 -14.28
C ASP A 5 -14.73 -21.13 -13.65
N PRO A 6 -16.03 -20.89 -13.76
CA PRO A 6 -16.69 -19.67 -13.29
C PRO A 6 -16.53 -19.45 -11.78
N ARG A 7 -16.51 -20.49 -10.97
CA ARG A 7 -16.36 -20.39 -9.51
C ARG A 7 -14.93 -19.99 -9.14
N VAL A 8 -13.93 -20.58 -9.83
CA VAL A 8 -12.52 -20.19 -9.64
C VAL A 8 -12.35 -18.72 -10.02
N ARG A 9 -12.85 -18.30 -11.17
CA ARG A 9 -12.79 -16.90 -11.61
C ARG A 9 -13.46 -15.97 -10.60
N ALA A 10 -14.62 -16.34 -10.06
CA ALA A 10 -15.33 -15.56 -9.04
C ALA A 10 -14.51 -15.39 -7.74
N ALA A 11 -13.80 -16.44 -7.29
CA ALA A 11 -12.93 -16.37 -6.11
C ALA A 11 -11.74 -15.39 -6.27
N TYR A 12 -11.34 -15.11 -7.52
CA TYR A 12 -10.28 -14.15 -7.85
C TYR A 12 -10.79 -12.79 -8.33
N ALA A 13 -12.11 -12.58 -8.39
CA ALA A 13 -12.69 -11.32 -8.86
C ALA A 13 -12.48 -10.14 -7.92
N GLU A 14 -12.15 -10.40 -6.65
CA GLU A 14 -11.91 -9.38 -5.62
C GLU A 14 -10.52 -9.49 -4.99
N GLY A 15 -10.01 -8.35 -4.54
CA GLY A 15 -8.93 -8.22 -3.57
C GLY A 15 -9.42 -7.46 -2.34
N ALA A 16 -8.48 -6.97 -1.51
CA ALA A 16 -8.80 -6.13 -0.36
C ALA A 16 -9.40 -4.78 -0.76
N GLY A 17 -9.12 -4.32 -1.99
CA GLY A 17 -9.61 -3.04 -2.50
C GLY A 17 -11.10 -3.02 -2.81
N VAL A 18 -11.52 -1.92 -3.45
CA VAL A 18 -12.94 -1.59 -3.67
C VAL A 18 -13.58 -2.29 -4.87
N TYR A 19 -12.77 -2.96 -5.71
CA TYR A 19 -13.23 -3.46 -7.02
C TYR A 19 -13.60 -4.95 -7.01
N ARG A 20 -14.61 -5.28 -7.85
CA ARG A 20 -14.92 -6.64 -8.29
C ARG A 20 -14.87 -6.68 -9.82
N ILE A 21 -13.87 -7.36 -10.37
CA ILE A 21 -13.65 -7.50 -11.80
C ILE A 21 -13.45 -8.98 -12.12
N MET A 22 -14.36 -9.56 -12.91
CA MET A 22 -14.27 -10.97 -13.30
C MET A 22 -13.09 -11.20 -14.25
N PRO A 23 -12.09 -12.02 -13.88
CA PRO A 23 -10.98 -12.34 -14.78
C PRO A 23 -11.45 -13.29 -15.89
N ALA A 24 -10.78 -13.26 -17.05
CA ALA A 24 -11.02 -14.20 -18.14
C ALA A 24 -10.61 -15.63 -17.75
N ALA A 25 -9.52 -15.76 -17.01
CA ALA A 25 -9.02 -17.03 -16.50
C ALA A 25 -8.11 -16.79 -15.28
N VAL A 26 -7.73 -17.87 -14.61
CA VAL A 26 -6.74 -17.89 -13.53
C VAL A 26 -5.63 -18.86 -13.89
N ALA A 27 -4.39 -18.46 -13.71
CA ALA A 27 -3.20 -19.31 -13.82
C ALA A 27 -2.51 -19.40 -12.45
N ILE A 28 -2.13 -20.62 -12.05
CA ILE A 28 -1.44 -20.88 -10.79
C ILE A 28 -0.14 -21.60 -11.11
N PRO A 29 0.92 -20.85 -11.49
CA PRO A 29 2.21 -21.43 -11.84
C PRO A 29 2.86 -22.06 -10.60
N ARG A 30 3.53 -23.19 -10.77
CA ARG A 30 4.22 -23.90 -9.69
C ARG A 30 5.72 -23.62 -9.64
N ASP A 31 6.27 -23.12 -10.75
CA ASP A 31 7.69 -22.83 -10.95
C ASP A 31 7.87 -21.72 -12.00
N ILE A 32 9.11 -21.32 -12.21
CA ILE A 32 9.49 -20.28 -13.15
C ILE A 32 9.17 -20.68 -14.59
N ASP A 33 9.38 -21.95 -14.97
CA ASP A 33 9.11 -22.45 -16.32
C ASP A 33 7.63 -22.33 -16.68
N ALA A 34 6.75 -22.59 -15.70
CA ALA A 34 5.32 -22.38 -15.87
C ALA A 34 4.98 -20.89 -16.08
N ILE A 35 5.63 -19.94 -15.37
CA ILE A 35 5.45 -18.50 -15.62
C ILE A 35 5.94 -18.14 -17.02
N VAL A 36 7.14 -18.58 -17.41
CA VAL A 36 7.72 -18.35 -18.74
C VAL A 36 6.77 -18.84 -19.84
N SER A 37 6.22 -20.05 -19.68
CA SER A 37 5.23 -20.60 -20.62
C SER A 37 3.98 -19.74 -20.73
N ILE A 38 3.42 -19.30 -19.58
CA ILE A 38 2.24 -18.42 -19.55
C ILE A 38 2.53 -17.08 -20.21
N VAL A 39 3.69 -16.48 -19.94
CA VAL A 39 4.09 -15.19 -20.54
C VAL A 39 4.27 -15.31 -22.04
N ARG A 40 4.95 -16.34 -22.54
CA ARG A 40 5.11 -16.60 -23.98
C ARG A 40 3.77 -16.83 -24.68
N GLN A 41 2.87 -17.58 -24.05
CA GLN A 41 1.51 -17.75 -24.54
C GLN A 41 0.78 -16.40 -24.60
N ALA A 42 0.88 -15.59 -23.56
CA ALA A 42 0.25 -14.27 -23.50
C ALA A 42 0.78 -13.33 -24.59
N THR A 43 2.10 -13.33 -24.82
CA THR A 43 2.74 -12.56 -25.89
C THR A 43 2.22 -12.97 -27.27
N THR A 44 2.14 -14.29 -27.54
CA THR A 44 1.69 -14.81 -28.84
C THR A 44 0.19 -14.58 -29.06
N SER A 45 -0.63 -14.74 -28.02
CA SER A 45 -2.11 -14.67 -28.11
C SER A 45 -2.68 -13.33 -27.64
N GLN A 46 -1.82 -12.35 -27.34
CA GLN A 46 -2.18 -11.01 -26.81
C GLN A 46 -3.07 -11.07 -25.57
N LEU A 47 -2.87 -12.07 -24.71
CA LEU A 47 -3.57 -12.16 -23.44
C LEU A 47 -3.03 -11.10 -22.48
N ARG A 48 -3.91 -10.58 -21.63
CA ARG A 48 -3.55 -9.64 -20.56
C ARG A 48 -3.30 -10.41 -19.27
N LEU A 49 -2.14 -10.22 -18.65
CA LEU A 49 -1.74 -10.88 -17.41
C LEU A 49 -1.81 -9.91 -16.23
N ILE A 50 -2.41 -10.35 -15.14
CA ILE A 50 -2.49 -9.59 -13.88
C ILE A 50 -1.75 -10.39 -12.81
N PRO A 51 -0.47 -10.06 -12.54
CA PRO A 51 0.28 -10.69 -11.45
C PRO A 51 -0.37 -10.39 -10.11
N ARG A 52 -0.49 -11.41 -9.25
CA ARG A 52 -1.16 -11.29 -7.97
C ARG A 52 -0.44 -12.10 -6.88
N GLY A 53 -0.08 -11.45 -5.77
CA GLY A 53 0.29 -12.10 -4.52
C GLY A 53 -0.95 -12.46 -3.70
N ALA A 54 -0.98 -12.18 -2.41
CA ALA A 54 -2.13 -12.46 -1.53
C ALA A 54 -3.43 -11.72 -1.90
N GLY A 55 -3.36 -10.71 -2.77
CA GLY A 55 -4.51 -9.89 -3.15
C GLY A 55 -4.90 -8.84 -2.13
N SER A 56 -3.99 -8.47 -1.24
CA SER A 56 -4.19 -7.48 -0.17
C SER A 56 -4.02 -6.03 -0.63
N GLY A 57 -3.56 -5.79 -1.86
CA GLY A 57 -3.42 -4.42 -2.39
C GLY A 57 -4.78 -3.73 -2.56
N MET A 58 -4.86 -2.46 -2.14
CA MET A 58 -6.09 -1.69 -2.02
C MET A 58 -6.57 -1.04 -3.33
N PRO A 59 -5.69 -0.46 -4.20
CA PRO A 59 -6.14 0.34 -5.34
C PRO A 59 -6.54 -0.48 -6.58
N GLY A 60 -6.72 -1.79 -6.45
CA GLY A 60 -7.22 -2.65 -7.54
C GLY A 60 -6.17 -3.07 -8.56
N GLY A 61 -4.88 -2.96 -8.27
CA GLY A 61 -3.81 -3.46 -9.13
C GLY A 61 -3.76 -4.99 -9.24
N ASN A 62 -4.41 -5.70 -8.32
CA ASN A 62 -4.42 -7.16 -8.21
C ASN A 62 -5.69 -7.83 -8.76
N VAL A 63 -6.57 -7.08 -9.43
CA VAL A 63 -7.79 -7.57 -10.10
C VAL A 63 -7.88 -7.01 -11.51
N GLY A 64 -8.59 -7.67 -12.42
CA GLY A 64 -8.76 -7.22 -13.79
C GLY A 64 -9.41 -8.29 -14.68
N SER A 65 -9.82 -7.90 -15.88
CA SER A 65 -10.54 -8.77 -16.83
C SER A 65 -9.66 -9.76 -17.60
N GLY A 66 -8.32 -9.67 -17.47
CA GLY A 66 -7.38 -10.60 -18.09
C GLY A 66 -7.19 -11.91 -17.33
N VAL A 67 -6.02 -12.53 -17.45
CA VAL A 67 -5.63 -13.74 -16.72
C VAL A 67 -4.97 -13.33 -15.41
N ILE A 68 -5.55 -13.68 -14.27
CA ILE A 68 -4.87 -13.56 -12.98
C ILE A 68 -3.75 -14.60 -12.92
N VAL A 69 -2.53 -14.17 -12.64
CA VAL A 69 -1.37 -15.05 -12.39
C VAL A 69 -1.11 -15.05 -10.88
N ASP A 70 -1.58 -16.09 -10.20
CA ASP A 70 -1.46 -16.22 -8.75
C ASP A 70 -0.08 -16.72 -8.35
N LEU A 71 0.70 -15.85 -7.73
CA LEU A 71 2.06 -16.09 -7.23
C LEU A 71 2.09 -16.35 -5.72
N SER A 72 0.92 -16.45 -5.04
CA SER A 72 0.85 -16.57 -3.58
C SER A 72 1.14 -17.98 -3.05
N ILE A 73 1.10 -19.00 -3.91
CA ILE A 73 1.15 -20.42 -3.51
C ILE A 73 2.55 -21.02 -3.68
N ALA A 74 3.18 -20.75 -4.84
CA ALA A 74 4.53 -21.21 -5.15
C ALA A 74 5.57 -20.14 -4.80
N PHE A 75 6.85 -20.36 -5.08
CA PHE A 75 7.95 -19.39 -4.85
C PHE A 75 8.19 -19.08 -3.37
N GLY A 76 8.13 -20.12 -2.51
CA GLY A 76 8.29 -20.00 -1.06
C GLY A 76 9.75 -20.14 -0.55
N GLY A 77 10.75 -20.17 -1.43
CA GLY A 77 12.18 -20.25 -1.05
C GLY A 77 12.56 -19.04 -0.19
N LEU A 78 13.26 -19.28 0.94
CA LEU A 78 13.76 -18.23 1.83
C LEU A 78 15.12 -18.63 2.39
N THR A 79 16.10 -17.74 2.24
CA THR A 79 17.44 -17.89 2.80
C THR A 79 17.86 -16.59 3.47
N ILE A 80 18.40 -16.66 4.68
CA ILE A 80 18.97 -15.53 5.42
C ILE A 80 20.50 -15.68 5.44
N ASP A 81 21.20 -14.63 5.05
CA ASP A 81 22.65 -14.51 5.28
C ASP A 81 22.91 -13.46 6.37
N PRO A 82 23.25 -13.89 7.59
CA PRO A 82 23.49 -12.96 8.69
C PRO A 82 24.80 -12.19 8.56
N HIS A 83 25.77 -12.68 7.78
CA HIS A 83 27.06 -12.00 7.60
C HIS A 83 26.92 -10.77 6.70
N THR A 84 26.19 -10.92 5.60
CA THR A 84 25.90 -9.82 4.68
C THR A 84 24.64 -9.05 5.08
N ARG A 85 23.88 -9.54 6.08
CA ARG A 85 22.58 -9.00 6.51
C ARG A 85 21.60 -8.90 5.34
N THR A 86 21.48 -9.99 4.61
CA THR A 86 20.55 -10.06 3.46
C THR A 86 19.61 -11.26 3.57
N ALA A 87 18.51 -11.19 2.84
CA ALA A 87 17.61 -12.31 2.65
C ALA A 87 17.29 -12.47 1.16
N ARG A 88 17.22 -13.73 0.69
CA ARG A 88 16.63 -14.07 -0.60
C ARG A 88 15.27 -14.69 -0.32
N ALA A 89 14.22 -14.11 -0.87
CA ALA A 89 12.85 -14.51 -0.63
C ALA A 89 12.11 -14.64 -1.96
N GLY A 90 11.56 -15.81 -2.23
CA GLY A 90 10.66 -16.01 -3.36
C GLY A 90 9.42 -15.13 -3.23
N ALA A 91 8.76 -14.83 -4.35
CA ALA A 91 7.69 -13.84 -4.43
C ALA A 91 6.52 -14.10 -3.48
N SER A 92 6.23 -15.36 -3.09
CA SER A 92 5.16 -15.72 -2.15
C SER A 92 5.53 -15.60 -0.68
N VAL A 93 6.81 -15.44 -0.34
CA VAL A 93 7.26 -15.34 1.06
C VAL A 93 6.71 -14.06 1.67
N THR A 94 6.00 -14.18 2.80
CA THR A 94 5.43 -13.00 3.47
C THR A 94 6.47 -12.25 4.29
N TRP A 95 6.21 -10.96 4.54
CA TRP A 95 7.02 -10.14 5.45
C TRP A 95 7.20 -10.82 6.82
N ALA A 96 6.13 -11.39 7.38
CA ALA A 96 6.19 -12.09 8.66
C ALA A 96 7.17 -13.27 8.64
N LYS A 97 7.18 -14.07 7.55
CA LYS A 97 8.11 -15.20 7.40
C LYS A 97 9.57 -14.73 7.27
N VAL A 98 9.82 -13.64 6.54
CA VAL A 98 11.18 -13.06 6.46
C VAL A 98 11.66 -12.66 7.85
N ASN A 99 10.82 -11.94 8.62
CA ASN A 99 11.16 -11.48 9.95
C ASN A 99 11.30 -12.62 10.97
N GLU A 100 10.45 -13.64 10.87
CA GLU A 100 10.57 -14.86 11.70
C GLU A 100 11.91 -15.56 11.47
N ALA A 101 12.31 -15.71 10.20
CA ALA A 101 13.57 -16.35 9.82
C ALA A 101 14.80 -15.49 10.16
N ALA A 102 14.69 -14.15 10.12
CA ALA A 102 15.80 -13.24 10.42
C ALA A 102 16.01 -13.03 11.93
N LYS A 103 14.94 -13.16 12.74
CA LYS A 103 14.95 -12.90 14.18
C LYS A 103 16.02 -13.66 14.98
N PRO A 104 16.29 -14.97 14.76
CA PRO A 104 17.36 -15.69 15.48
C PRO A 104 18.75 -15.08 15.32
N TYR A 105 18.96 -14.31 14.26
CA TYR A 105 20.22 -13.59 13.98
C TYR A 105 20.20 -12.13 14.49
N GLY A 106 19.17 -11.71 15.24
CA GLY A 106 19.01 -10.34 15.69
C GLY A 106 18.69 -9.34 14.55
N LEU A 107 18.17 -9.84 13.42
CA LEU A 107 17.88 -9.06 12.22
C LEU A 107 16.38 -8.95 11.94
N ARG A 108 16.01 -7.92 11.18
CA ARG A 108 14.63 -7.69 10.69
C ARG A 108 14.63 -7.10 9.27
N LEU A 109 13.52 -7.24 8.56
CA LEU A 109 13.17 -6.42 7.41
C LEU A 109 12.35 -5.23 7.94
N PRO A 110 12.90 -3.99 7.96
CA PRO A 110 12.32 -2.87 8.71
C PRO A 110 10.98 -2.33 8.23
N PRO A 111 10.69 -2.18 6.91
CA PRO A 111 9.36 -1.77 6.46
C PRO A 111 8.31 -2.75 6.97
N ASP A 112 7.31 -2.24 7.70
CA ASP A 112 6.36 -3.04 8.47
C ASP A 112 4.90 -2.80 8.05
N PRO A 113 4.50 -3.19 6.83
CA PRO A 113 3.13 -3.00 6.38
C PRO A 113 2.14 -3.66 7.35
N SER A 114 1.03 -3.00 7.63
CA SER A 114 -0.03 -3.55 8.52
C SER A 114 -0.56 -4.90 8.02
N SER A 115 -0.38 -5.19 6.74
CA SER A 115 -0.67 -6.46 6.07
C SER A 115 0.45 -7.50 6.16
N GLY A 116 1.51 -7.27 6.93
CA GLY A 116 2.74 -8.08 6.93
C GLY A 116 2.54 -9.58 7.19
N ALA A 117 1.46 -9.97 7.85
CA ALA A 117 1.12 -11.38 8.05
C ALA A 117 0.84 -12.13 6.73
N PHE A 118 0.40 -11.41 5.69
CA PHE A 118 0.02 -11.96 4.39
C PHE A 118 0.60 -11.21 3.18
N ALA A 119 1.13 -9.98 3.36
CA ALA A 119 1.82 -9.26 2.29
C ALA A 119 3.05 -10.04 1.82
N THR A 120 3.04 -10.44 0.56
CA THR A 120 4.10 -11.25 -0.06
C THR A 120 5.26 -10.38 -0.56
N SER A 121 6.47 -10.91 -0.61
CA SER A 121 7.67 -10.18 -1.06
C SER A 121 7.49 -9.56 -2.45
N GLY A 122 6.96 -10.32 -3.42
CA GLY A 122 6.66 -9.78 -4.75
C GLY A 122 5.59 -8.67 -4.72
N GLY A 123 4.55 -8.82 -3.88
CA GLY A 123 3.51 -7.80 -3.70
C GLY A 123 4.05 -6.52 -3.05
N MET A 124 4.92 -6.64 -2.05
CA MET A 124 5.55 -5.49 -1.38
C MET A 124 6.44 -4.69 -2.34
N VAL A 125 7.23 -5.37 -3.16
CA VAL A 125 8.03 -4.74 -4.22
C VAL A 125 7.12 -4.05 -5.22
N ALA A 126 6.08 -4.73 -5.70
CA ALA A 126 5.18 -4.22 -6.72
C ALA A 126 4.50 -2.91 -6.31
N THR A 127 4.16 -2.71 -5.02
CA THR A 127 3.48 -1.51 -4.54
C THR A 127 4.43 -0.50 -3.86
N ASN A 128 5.73 -0.80 -3.75
CA ASN A 128 6.66 -0.02 -2.93
C ASN A 128 6.14 0.12 -1.49
N ALA A 129 5.72 -1.00 -0.89
CA ALA A 129 5.05 -1.02 0.41
C ALA A 129 5.86 -0.31 1.51
N ALA A 130 5.14 0.29 2.43
CA ALA A 130 5.69 0.92 3.62
C ALA A 130 4.87 0.48 4.86
N GLY A 131 4.84 1.28 5.92
CA GLY A 131 4.08 1.00 7.13
C GLY A 131 4.29 2.07 8.20
N PRO A 132 3.82 1.84 9.42
CA PRO A 132 3.89 2.81 10.52
C PRO A 132 5.28 3.37 10.82
N ARG A 133 6.33 2.57 10.60
CA ARG A 133 7.72 2.97 10.88
C ARG A 133 8.44 3.59 9.69
N SER A 134 7.71 3.92 8.62
CA SER A 134 8.29 4.55 7.42
C SER A 134 8.94 5.90 7.66
N VAL A 135 8.51 6.65 8.67
CA VAL A 135 9.18 7.91 9.08
C VAL A 135 10.65 7.70 9.41
N ARG A 136 11.03 6.49 9.88
CA ARG A 136 12.41 6.08 10.16
C ARG A 136 13.03 5.26 9.02
N CYS A 137 12.36 4.22 8.54
CA CYS A 137 12.95 3.23 7.64
C CYS A 137 12.59 3.41 6.17
N GLY A 138 11.70 4.36 5.82
CA GLY A 138 11.20 4.52 4.46
C GLY A 138 10.31 3.36 4.00
N SER A 139 10.18 3.23 2.68
CA SER A 139 9.50 2.11 2.02
C SER A 139 10.47 0.97 1.69
N VAL A 140 9.94 -0.13 1.16
CA VAL A 140 10.75 -1.30 0.75
C VAL A 140 11.81 -0.97 -0.30
N ARG A 141 11.65 0.11 -1.07
CA ARG A 141 12.60 0.55 -2.10
C ARG A 141 14.04 0.61 -1.61
N THR A 142 14.27 1.17 -0.42
CA THR A 142 15.61 1.27 0.20
C THR A 142 16.17 -0.07 0.65
N TRP A 143 15.33 -1.08 0.76
CA TRP A 143 15.68 -2.41 1.30
C TRP A 143 15.76 -3.49 0.22
N VAL A 144 15.42 -3.17 -1.04
CA VAL A 144 15.56 -4.07 -2.19
C VAL A 144 16.94 -3.93 -2.81
N GLU A 145 17.72 -5.01 -2.82
CA GLU A 145 19.04 -5.11 -3.49
C GLU A 145 18.93 -5.65 -4.91
N ALA A 146 18.01 -6.59 -5.13
CA ALA A 146 17.75 -7.14 -6.44
C ALA A 146 16.34 -7.73 -6.52
N VAL A 147 15.85 -7.84 -7.75
CA VAL A 147 14.61 -8.55 -8.08
C VAL A 147 14.85 -9.47 -9.25
N GLU A 148 14.38 -10.72 -9.17
CA GLU A 148 14.28 -11.60 -10.32
C GLU A 148 12.92 -11.38 -10.98
N VAL A 149 12.92 -11.18 -12.29
CA VAL A 149 11.72 -10.87 -13.07
C VAL A 149 11.61 -11.74 -14.31
N VAL A 150 10.38 -12.13 -14.66
CA VAL A 150 10.05 -12.71 -15.96
C VAL A 150 9.54 -11.58 -16.87
N GLU A 151 10.24 -11.35 -17.95
CA GLU A 151 10.00 -10.30 -18.96
C GLU A 151 8.98 -10.74 -20.02
N PRO A 152 8.47 -9.84 -20.90
CA PRO A 152 7.41 -10.15 -21.87
C PRO A 152 7.78 -11.23 -22.91
N ASP A 153 9.05 -11.42 -23.18
CA ASP A 153 9.56 -12.47 -24.10
C ASP A 153 9.77 -13.83 -23.40
N GLY A 154 9.53 -13.86 -22.06
CA GLY A 154 9.79 -15.03 -21.22
C GLY A 154 11.23 -15.16 -20.75
N THR A 155 12.07 -14.13 -20.93
CA THR A 155 13.42 -14.08 -20.35
C THR A 155 13.31 -13.92 -18.83
N VAL A 156 14.10 -14.69 -18.09
CA VAL A 156 14.25 -14.55 -16.63
C VAL A 156 15.51 -13.75 -16.36
N ARG A 157 15.37 -12.61 -15.69
CA ARG A 157 16.50 -11.70 -15.45
C ARG A 157 16.57 -11.27 -13.99
N LEU A 158 17.79 -11.29 -13.44
CA LEU A 158 18.07 -10.72 -12.13
C LEU A 158 18.53 -9.26 -12.28
N VAL A 159 17.68 -8.33 -11.87
CA VAL A 159 17.93 -6.89 -11.86
C VAL A 159 18.53 -6.51 -10.51
N LYS A 160 19.75 -5.97 -10.50
CA LYS A 160 20.53 -5.67 -9.28
C LYS A 160 20.81 -4.18 -9.16
N ARG A 161 20.85 -3.68 -7.93
CA ARG A 161 21.36 -2.33 -7.66
C ARG A 161 22.82 -2.20 -8.06
N GLY A 162 23.18 -1.01 -8.53
CA GLY A 162 24.54 -0.72 -9.02
C GLY A 162 24.89 -1.31 -10.38
N ALA A 163 23.97 -2.04 -11.02
CA ALA A 163 24.20 -2.56 -12.38
C ALA A 163 23.84 -1.53 -13.50
N GLY A 164 23.23 -0.40 -13.12
CA GLY A 164 22.70 0.59 -14.06
C GLY A 164 21.42 0.13 -14.76
N SER A 165 20.96 0.93 -15.73
CA SER A 165 19.72 0.65 -16.49
C SER A 165 19.95 -0.09 -17.81
N GLY A 166 21.19 -0.33 -18.18
CA GLY A 166 21.49 -0.76 -19.54
C GLY A 166 21.04 0.29 -20.60
N GLU A 167 20.79 -0.18 -21.82
CA GLU A 167 20.33 0.67 -22.93
C GLU A 167 18.82 0.75 -23.09
N ARG A 168 18.04 0.06 -22.23
CA ARG A 168 16.59 -0.13 -22.43
C ARG A 168 15.78 1.15 -22.22
N PHE A 169 16.12 1.95 -21.20
CA PHE A 169 15.50 3.23 -20.90
C PHE A 169 16.54 4.18 -20.29
N ALA A 170 16.67 5.37 -20.86
CA ALA A 170 17.60 6.39 -20.38
C ALA A 170 16.93 7.76 -20.31
N LEU A 171 17.34 8.56 -19.33
CA LEU A 171 16.88 9.94 -19.17
C LEU A 171 17.92 10.90 -19.74
N THR A 172 17.48 11.83 -20.59
CA THR A 172 18.29 12.96 -21.04
C THR A 172 18.45 14.00 -19.91
N PRO A 173 19.41 14.95 -20.00
CA PRO A 173 19.50 16.06 -19.05
C PRO A 173 18.17 16.83 -18.90
N ASP A 174 17.48 17.11 -20.01
CA ASP A 174 16.20 17.84 -20.00
C ASP A 174 15.09 17.06 -19.30
N THR A 175 14.98 15.73 -19.51
CA THR A 175 14.01 14.89 -18.81
C THR A 175 14.33 14.76 -17.33
N ARG A 176 15.62 14.74 -16.92
CA ARG A 176 16.02 14.79 -15.52
C ARG A 176 15.60 16.11 -14.86
N HIS A 177 15.79 17.23 -15.55
CA HIS A 177 15.37 18.55 -15.07
C HIS A 177 13.84 18.60 -14.90
N LEU A 178 13.09 18.16 -15.90
CA LEU A 178 11.62 18.06 -15.86
C LEU A 178 11.15 17.23 -14.65
N ILE A 179 11.75 16.07 -14.40
CA ILE A 179 11.42 15.20 -13.27
C ILE A 179 11.71 15.93 -11.95
N ALA A 180 12.88 16.56 -11.81
CA ALA A 180 13.26 17.30 -10.61
C ALA A 180 12.28 18.45 -10.29
N GLU A 181 11.74 19.11 -11.32
CA GLU A 181 10.75 20.19 -11.19
C GLU A 181 9.35 19.66 -10.83
N ARG A 182 8.89 18.57 -11.49
CA ARG A 182 7.50 18.15 -11.48
C ARG A 182 7.16 17.11 -10.43
N PHE A 183 8.15 16.34 -9.95
CA PHE A 183 7.84 15.34 -8.93
C PHE A 183 7.47 16.00 -7.59
N PRO A 184 6.34 15.60 -6.98
CA PRO A 184 5.92 16.12 -5.69
C PRO A 184 6.94 15.89 -4.58
N LYS A 185 7.05 16.83 -3.65
CA LYS A 185 8.06 16.81 -2.56
C LYS A 185 7.44 16.27 -1.26
N THR A 186 6.85 15.09 -1.31
CA THR A 186 6.31 14.37 -0.16
C THR A 186 7.33 13.36 0.38
N ARG A 187 7.19 12.96 1.66
CA ARG A 187 8.07 11.95 2.28
C ARG A 187 7.81 10.55 1.73
N LYS A 188 6.55 10.26 1.37
CA LYS A 188 6.12 9.04 0.70
C LYS A 188 5.52 9.38 -0.65
N ASN A 189 5.86 8.58 -1.65
CA ASN A 189 5.25 8.65 -2.97
C ASN A 189 5.35 7.27 -3.65
N SER A 190 4.22 6.62 -3.84
CA SER A 190 4.08 5.37 -4.60
C SER A 190 3.19 5.57 -5.84
N SER A 191 3.15 6.80 -6.38
CA SER A 191 2.29 7.18 -7.50
C SER A 191 3.05 7.16 -8.81
N GLY A 192 2.81 6.15 -9.63
CA GLY A 192 3.48 5.97 -10.91
C GLY A 192 4.87 5.33 -10.80
N TYR A 193 5.65 5.37 -11.88
CA TYR A 193 7.03 4.88 -11.85
C TYR A 193 7.95 5.90 -11.13
N ALA A 194 8.86 5.43 -10.29
CA ALA A 194 9.74 6.28 -9.51
C ALA A 194 10.89 6.87 -10.36
N LEU A 195 10.54 7.70 -11.34
CA LEU A 195 11.51 8.34 -12.23
C LEU A 195 12.43 9.31 -11.49
N ASP A 196 11.99 9.90 -10.37
CA ASP A 196 12.81 10.70 -9.48
C ASP A 196 13.97 9.88 -8.91
N ARG A 197 13.68 8.68 -8.39
CA ARG A 197 14.70 7.78 -7.86
C ARG A 197 15.60 7.22 -8.97
N PHE A 198 15.01 6.82 -10.07
CA PHE A 198 15.77 6.39 -11.24
C PHE A 198 16.67 7.50 -11.78
N ALA A 199 16.23 8.75 -11.78
CA ALA A 199 17.05 9.90 -12.15
C ALA A 199 18.26 10.12 -11.22
N GLU A 200 18.11 9.80 -9.92
CA GLU A 200 19.19 9.90 -8.92
C GLU A 200 20.19 8.74 -9.03
N THR A 201 19.71 7.50 -9.15
CA THR A 201 20.52 6.30 -9.01
C THR A 201 20.97 5.70 -10.35
N GLY A 202 20.16 5.83 -11.40
CA GLY A 202 20.32 5.09 -12.65
C GLY A 202 19.97 3.61 -12.57
N ASP A 203 19.44 3.13 -11.41
CA ASP A 203 19.17 1.72 -11.17
C ASP A 203 17.80 1.28 -11.65
N GLU A 204 17.73 0.27 -12.52
CA GLU A 204 16.45 -0.33 -12.95
C GLU A 204 15.60 -0.87 -11.79
N VAL A 205 16.20 -1.29 -10.69
CA VAL A 205 15.48 -1.74 -9.48
C VAL A 205 14.45 -0.70 -9.06
N ASP A 206 14.76 0.61 -9.21
CA ASP A 206 13.86 1.70 -8.85
C ASP A 206 12.63 1.80 -9.77
N LEU A 207 12.72 1.31 -11.01
CA LEU A 207 11.57 1.21 -11.92
C LEU A 207 10.68 0.00 -11.58
N PHE A 208 11.27 -1.13 -11.18
CA PHE A 208 10.50 -2.33 -10.80
C PHE A 208 9.81 -2.18 -9.44
N VAL A 209 10.45 -1.53 -8.46
CA VAL A 209 9.81 -1.23 -7.17
C VAL A 209 8.74 -0.16 -7.35
N GLY A 210 7.48 -0.51 -7.10
CA GLY A 210 6.31 0.33 -7.34
C GLY A 210 5.72 0.21 -8.75
N SER A 211 6.20 -0.74 -9.56
CA SER A 211 5.67 -0.97 -10.92
C SER A 211 4.31 -1.66 -10.98
N GLU A 212 3.81 -2.17 -9.87
CA GLU A 212 2.51 -2.86 -9.75
C GLU A 212 2.31 -4.00 -10.77
N GLY A 213 3.40 -4.70 -11.10
CA GLY A 213 3.38 -5.81 -12.07
C GLY A 213 3.09 -5.37 -13.50
N THR A 214 3.37 -4.12 -13.86
CA THR A 214 3.19 -3.60 -15.23
C THR A 214 4.42 -3.74 -16.12
N LEU A 215 5.61 -4.03 -15.54
CA LEU A 215 6.87 -4.13 -16.26
C LEU A 215 7.40 -5.57 -16.37
N GLY A 216 6.81 -6.50 -15.63
CA GLY A 216 7.22 -7.89 -15.55
C GLY A 216 6.63 -8.59 -14.33
N ILE A 217 6.89 -9.89 -14.19
CA ILE A 217 6.46 -10.70 -13.06
C ILE A 217 7.65 -10.94 -12.14
N VAL A 218 7.61 -10.39 -10.91
CA VAL A 218 8.64 -10.60 -9.89
C VAL A 218 8.49 -12.00 -9.29
N THR A 219 9.56 -12.79 -9.29
CA THR A 219 9.62 -14.18 -8.82
C THR A 219 10.46 -14.37 -7.57
N GLU A 220 11.49 -13.54 -7.36
CA GLU A 220 12.33 -13.51 -6.16
C GLU A 220 12.76 -12.09 -5.83
N VAL A 221 12.98 -11.80 -4.56
CA VAL A 221 13.45 -10.51 -4.04
C VAL A 221 14.66 -10.74 -3.13
N HIS A 222 15.71 -9.94 -3.36
CA HIS A 222 16.86 -9.87 -2.45
C HIS A 222 16.70 -8.64 -1.56
N TRP A 223 16.58 -8.88 -0.26
CA TRP A 223 16.36 -7.87 0.77
C TRP A 223 17.63 -7.52 1.53
N LYS A 224 17.84 -6.24 1.85
CA LYS A 224 18.68 -5.83 3.00
C LYS A 224 17.92 -6.07 4.29
N LEU A 225 18.65 -6.45 5.34
CA LEU A 225 18.14 -6.57 6.70
C LEU A 225 18.84 -5.58 7.64
N ASP A 226 18.15 -5.19 8.69
CA ASP A 226 18.64 -4.27 9.71
C ASP A 226 18.66 -4.95 11.08
N PRO A 227 19.57 -4.59 11.99
CA PRO A 227 19.50 -5.04 13.37
C PRO A 227 18.18 -4.68 14.03
N ILE A 228 17.67 -5.60 14.86
CA ILE A 228 16.52 -5.31 15.71
C ILE A 228 16.95 -4.29 16.77
N PRO A 229 16.26 -3.13 16.89
CA PRO A 229 16.60 -2.14 17.91
C PRO A 229 16.50 -2.73 19.33
N PRO A 230 17.50 -2.55 20.17
CA PRO A 230 17.51 -3.16 21.50
C PRO A 230 16.48 -2.52 22.45
N HIS A 231 16.15 -1.25 22.25
CA HIS A 231 15.26 -0.52 23.14
C HIS A 231 14.21 0.27 22.38
N THR A 232 12.94 0.13 22.80
CA THR A 232 11.81 0.86 22.24
C THR A 232 10.96 1.40 23.39
N ALA A 233 10.54 2.66 23.25
CA ALA A 233 9.60 3.31 24.16
C ALA A 233 8.61 4.16 23.33
N GLY A 234 7.43 4.45 23.90
CA GLY A 234 6.42 5.21 23.17
C GLY A 234 5.43 5.92 24.08
N ALA A 235 4.60 6.74 23.46
CA ALA A 235 3.50 7.43 24.12
C ALA A 235 2.26 7.48 23.25
N ALA A 236 1.09 7.53 23.88
CA ALA A 236 -0.17 7.93 23.29
C ALA A 236 -0.50 9.34 23.77
N LEU A 237 -0.72 10.27 22.85
CA LEU A 237 -0.96 11.68 23.09
C LEU A 237 -2.30 12.06 22.47
N GLY A 238 -3.30 12.39 23.28
CA GLY A 238 -4.63 12.80 22.81
C GLY A 238 -4.77 14.31 22.76
N PHE A 239 -5.48 14.81 21.74
CA PHE A 239 -5.71 16.22 21.49
C PHE A 239 -7.20 16.53 21.43
N ALA A 240 -7.59 17.73 21.89
CA ALA A 240 -8.96 18.21 21.89
C ALA A 240 -9.46 18.61 20.48
N ASP A 241 -8.54 18.93 19.58
CA ASP A 241 -8.81 19.39 18.21
C ASP A 241 -7.67 19.03 17.23
N LEU A 242 -7.95 19.22 15.93
CA LEU A 242 -7.00 18.94 14.86
C LEU A 242 -5.88 19.98 14.76
N GLU A 243 -6.11 21.21 15.19
CA GLU A 243 -5.13 22.29 15.14
C GLU A 243 -3.98 21.97 16.07
N SER A 244 -4.27 21.71 17.35
CA SER A 244 -3.30 21.29 18.37
C SER A 244 -2.51 20.04 17.94
N MET A 245 -3.20 19.06 17.33
CA MET A 245 -2.55 17.86 16.79
C MET A 245 -1.60 18.20 15.65
N SER A 246 -2.01 19.06 14.70
CA SER A 246 -1.19 19.40 13.53
C SER A 246 0.07 20.18 13.90
N GLU A 247 0.03 21.00 14.95
CA GLU A 247 1.18 21.69 15.52
C GLU A 247 2.14 20.72 16.24
N ALA A 248 1.60 19.68 16.87
CA ALA A 248 2.39 18.68 17.58
C ALA A 248 3.24 17.80 16.65
N VAL A 249 2.75 17.46 15.45
CA VAL A 249 3.42 16.52 14.55
C VAL A 249 4.81 16.97 14.10
N PRO A 250 5.06 18.22 13.64
CA PRO A 250 6.41 18.70 13.30
C PRO A 250 7.37 18.65 14.48
N TYR A 251 6.91 19.02 15.68
CA TYR A 251 7.71 18.91 16.89
C TYR A 251 8.11 17.46 17.18
N LEU A 252 7.13 16.51 17.18
CA LEU A 252 7.41 15.09 17.39
C LEU A 252 8.37 14.55 16.32
N ALA A 253 8.22 14.95 15.06
CA ALA A 253 9.10 14.54 13.97
C ALA A 253 10.54 15.01 14.18
N SER A 254 10.76 16.19 14.80
CA SER A 254 12.09 16.72 15.14
C SER A 254 12.84 15.85 16.16
N LEU A 255 12.12 15.10 17.00
CA LEU A 255 12.68 14.16 17.98
C LEU A 255 13.13 12.83 17.38
N LYS A 256 13.05 12.67 16.05
CA LYS A 256 13.44 11.48 15.29
C LYS A 256 12.76 10.20 15.81
N PRO A 257 11.43 10.14 15.80
CA PRO A 257 10.67 8.95 16.18
C PRO A 257 10.83 7.82 15.18
N SER A 258 10.51 6.61 15.58
CA SER A 258 10.35 5.47 14.67
C SER A 258 8.95 5.41 14.06
N ALA A 259 7.94 5.93 14.75
CA ALA A 259 6.58 6.06 14.25
C ALA A 259 5.86 7.27 14.84
N ILE A 260 4.95 7.88 14.06
CA ILE A 260 3.91 8.82 14.54
C ILE A 260 2.63 8.45 13.81
N GLU A 261 1.69 7.80 14.53
CA GLU A 261 0.42 7.34 14.00
C GLU A 261 -0.73 8.21 14.48
N LEU A 262 -1.59 8.63 13.56
CA LEU A 262 -2.83 9.35 13.82
C LEU A 262 -4.02 8.40 13.85
N LEU A 263 -4.93 8.58 14.82
CA LEU A 263 -6.28 8.01 14.83
C LEU A 263 -7.27 9.13 15.14
N ASP A 264 -8.29 9.29 14.32
CA ASP A 264 -9.31 10.32 14.51
C ASP A 264 -10.46 9.86 15.44
N GLU A 265 -11.27 10.82 15.89
CA GLU A 265 -12.41 10.57 16.75
C GLU A 265 -13.38 9.52 16.18
N THR A 266 -13.64 9.57 14.86
CA THR A 266 -14.56 8.61 14.22
C THR A 266 -14.09 7.18 14.40
N LEU A 267 -12.80 6.95 14.19
CA LEU A 267 -12.21 5.64 14.38
C LEU A 267 -12.15 5.24 15.85
N LEU A 268 -11.76 6.17 16.75
CA LEU A 268 -11.65 5.91 18.19
C LEU A 268 -13.00 5.49 18.80
N ARG A 269 -14.13 5.95 18.26
CA ARG A 269 -15.48 5.54 18.69
C ARG A 269 -15.76 4.05 18.48
N PHE A 270 -15.09 3.41 17.50
CA PHE A 270 -15.22 1.97 17.24
C PHE A 270 -14.30 1.11 18.14
N VAL A 271 -13.40 1.72 18.90
CA VAL A 271 -12.48 1.01 19.79
C VAL A 271 -12.91 1.27 21.25
N PRO A 272 -13.46 0.27 21.96
CA PRO A 272 -14.11 0.48 23.27
C PRO A 272 -13.19 1.11 24.33
N GLU A 273 -11.91 0.74 24.35
CA GLU A 273 -10.93 1.17 25.36
C GLU A 273 -10.15 2.42 24.93
N ALA A 274 -10.47 3.02 23.77
CA ALA A 274 -9.78 4.20 23.31
C ALA A 274 -10.16 5.45 24.11
N PRO A 275 -9.23 6.40 24.33
CA PRO A 275 -9.54 7.67 24.97
C PRO A 275 -10.54 8.49 24.14
N ARG A 276 -11.42 9.24 24.81
CA ARG A 276 -12.40 10.12 24.17
C ARG A 276 -11.79 11.47 23.86
N VAL A 277 -11.09 11.55 22.73
CA VAL A 277 -10.38 12.75 22.24
C VAL A 277 -10.70 12.96 20.77
N ALA A 278 -10.50 14.16 20.25
CA ALA A 278 -10.73 14.45 18.83
C ALA A 278 -9.74 13.72 17.92
N CYS A 279 -8.52 13.53 18.40
CA CYS A 279 -7.51 12.72 17.74
C CYS A 279 -6.46 12.20 18.72
N LEU A 280 -5.87 11.06 18.41
CA LEU A 280 -4.81 10.40 19.17
C LEU A 280 -3.59 10.24 18.29
N LEU A 281 -2.42 10.66 18.79
CA LEU A 281 -1.13 10.34 18.19
C LEU A 281 -0.46 9.24 19.01
N LEU A 282 -0.06 8.15 18.35
CA LEU A 282 0.85 7.15 18.91
C LEU A 282 2.26 7.48 18.40
N VAL A 283 3.19 7.74 19.31
CA VAL A 283 4.59 8.00 18.97
C VAL A 283 5.49 6.92 19.54
N GLU A 284 6.46 6.46 18.74
CA GLU A 284 7.41 5.41 19.12
C GLU A 284 8.84 5.86 18.85
N PHE A 285 9.75 5.49 19.74
CA PHE A 285 11.18 5.77 19.63
C PHE A 285 11.99 4.49 19.81
N GLU A 286 12.74 4.11 18.79
CA GLU A 286 13.73 3.04 18.81
C GLU A 286 15.12 3.67 19.07
N ARG A 287 15.86 3.17 20.06
CA ARG A 287 17.19 3.69 20.47
C ARG A 287 18.15 2.55 20.83
N GLU A 288 19.45 2.88 20.87
CA GLU A 288 20.50 1.93 21.25
C GLU A 288 20.54 1.66 22.76
N ASP A 289 20.05 2.57 23.59
CA ASP A 289 19.97 2.37 25.04
C ASP A 289 18.59 2.76 25.61
N ALA A 290 18.27 2.17 26.78
CA ALA A 290 16.99 2.33 27.42
C ALA A 290 16.76 3.76 28.00
N ALA A 291 17.83 4.44 28.39
CA ALA A 291 17.73 5.81 28.94
C ALA A 291 17.40 6.79 27.82
N ALA A 292 18.05 6.66 26.65
CA ALA A 292 17.76 7.47 25.47
C ALA A 292 16.32 7.24 24.95
N ALA A 293 15.81 5.99 24.97
CA ALA A 293 14.44 5.71 24.58
C ALA A 293 13.44 6.38 25.54
N ARG A 294 13.63 6.25 26.84
CA ARG A 294 12.80 6.91 27.87
C ARG A 294 12.93 8.44 27.81
N GLY A 295 14.13 8.94 27.58
CA GLY A 295 14.40 10.37 27.44
C GLY A 295 13.61 10.99 26.29
N ALA A 296 13.60 10.34 25.12
CA ALA A 296 12.83 10.80 23.97
C ALA A 296 11.32 10.85 24.21
N VAL A 297 10.76 9.86 24.92
CA VAL A 297 9.35 9.90 25.38
C VAL A 297 9.12 11.06 26.35
N GLY A 298 10.04 11.26 27.31
CA GLY A 298 9.98 12.38 28.26
C GLY A 298 10.01 13.74 27.56
N ASP A 299 10.83 13.90 26.51
CA ASP A 299 10.87 15.12 25.69
C ASP A 299 9.57 15.36 24.96
N ALA A 300 9.02 14.32 24.32
CA ALA A 300 7.73 14.40 23.63
C ALA A 300 6.60 14.84 24.56
N VAL A 301 6.50 14.22 25.74
CA VAL A 301 5.47 14.55 26.74
C VAL A 301 5.67 15.96 27.31
N ARG A 302 6.92 16.36 27.65
CA ARG A 302 7.20 17.70 28.17
C ARG A 302 6.87 18.81 27.18
N GLY A 303 7.28 18.64 25.92
CA GLY A 303 7.04 19.66 24.88
C GLY A 303 5.57 19.84 24.53
N LEU A 304 4.74 18.81 24.75
CA LEU A 304 3.30 18.85 24.40
C LEU A 304 2.38 18.91 25.64
N LYS A 305 2.94 19.15 26.84
CA LYS A 305 2.18 19.17 28.09
C LYS A 305 1.02 20.18 28.09
N ALA A 306 1.15 21.28 27.37
CA ALA A 306 0.12 22.32 27.33
C ALA A 306 -1.02 21.99 26.34
N SER A 307 -0.75 21.21 25.30
CA SER A 307 -1.69 20.91 24.19
C SER A 307 -2.31 19.51 24.27
N ALA A 308 -1.60 18.53 24.86
CA ALA A 308 -2.13 17.18 25.01
C ALA A 308 -3.10 17.09 26.20
N VAL A 309 -4.33 16.66 25.94
CA VAL A 309 -5.39 16.46 26.96
C VAL A 309 -5.41 15.03 27.52
N HIS A 310 -4.70 14.10 26.88
CA HIS A 310 -4.50 12.72 27.32
C HIS A 310 -3.06 12.31 27.08
N VAL A 311 -2.43 11.65 28.04
CA VAL A 311 -1.05 11.16 27.95
C VAL A 311 -0.96 9.77 28.59
N GLU A 312 -0.51 8.79 27.81
CA GLU A 312 -0.10 7.47 28.32
C GLU A 312 1.30 7.15 27.79
N THR A 313 2.19 6.61 28.62
CA THR A 313 3.56 6.26 28.22
C THR A 313 3.84 4.78 28.40
N ALA A 314 4.71 4.23 27.57
CA ALA A 314 5.16 2.87 27.64
C ALA A 314 6.68 2.78 27.43
N VAL A 315 7.36 2.13 28.35
CA VAL A 315 8.82 1.94 28.36
C VAL A 315 9.23 0.46 28.34
N ASN A 316 8.28 -0.41 28.14
CA ASN A 316 8.47 -1.84 28.01
C ASN A 316 7.53 -2.44 26.96
N ARG A 317 7.83 -3.67 26.54
CA ARG A 317 7.11 -4.35 25.47
C ARG A 317 5.60 -4.47 25.73
N ALA A 318 5.19 -4.87 26.93
CA ALA A 318 3.78 -5.06 27.26
C ALA A 318 3.00 -3.73 27.21
N GLY A 319 3.60 -2.63 27.68
CA GLY A 319 3.03 -1.29 27.56
C GLY A 319 2.88 -0.86 26.10
N LEU A 320 3.93 -1.05 25.28
CA LEU A 320 3.87 -0.75 23.86
C LEU A 320 2.79 -1.57 23.13
N GLU A 321 2.68 -2.85 23.42
CA GLU A 321 1.64 -3.72 22.84
C GLU A 321 0.23 -3.21 23.19
N ARG A 322 0.00 -2.66 24.39
CA ARG A 322 -1.26 -2.00 24.76
C ARG A 322 -1.49 -0.72 23.94
N LEU A 323 -0.52 0.19 23.88
CA LEU A 323 -0.65 1.42 23.08
C LEU A 323 -0.99 1.11 21.61
N TRP A 324 -0.27 0.16 21.01
CA TRP A 324 -0.50 -0.24 19.63
C TRP A 324 -1.78 -1.05 19.39
N SER A 325 -2.40 -1.60 20.46
CA SER A 325 -3.65 -2.36 20.33
C SER A 325 -4.78 -1.51 19.75
N VAL A 326 -4.88 -0.24 20.15
CA VAL A 326 -5.88 0.71 19.63
C VAL A 326 -5.74 0.84 18.11
N ARG A 327 -4.51 0.96 17.61
CA ARG A 327 -4.24 1.06 16.15
C ARG A 327 -4.56 -0.25 15.41
N ARG A 328 -4.24 -1.40 15.99
CA ARG A 328 -4.50 -2.71 15.37
C ARG A 328 -5.99 -3.04 15.28
N LEU A 329 -6.81 -2.55 16.21
CA LEU A 329 -8.26 -2.76 16.23
C LEU A 329 -9.00 -1.90 15.20
N ALA A 330 -8.37 -0.87 14.64
CA ALA A 330 -8.96 0.07 13.70
C ALA A 330 -9.58 -0.59 12.47
N SER A 331 -8.77 -1.30 11.67
CA SER A 331 -9.25 -1.95 10.44
C SER A 331 -10.27 -3.07 10.71
N PRO A 332 -10.07 -3.97 11.72
CA PRO A 332 -11.10 -4.94 12.10
C PRO A 332 -12.42 -4.32 12.56
N ALA A 333 -12.37 -3.17 13.24
CA ALA A 333 -13.58 -2.47 13.66
C ALA A 333 -14.40 -1.97 12.46
N LEU A 334 -13.73 -1.38 11.47
CA LEU A 334 -14.36 -0.92 10.23
C LEU A 334 -14.90 -2.08 9.37
N ALA A 335 -14.24 -3.23 9.38
CA ALA A 335 -14.70 -4.42 8.66
C ALA A 335 -15.99 -5.04 9.24
N ARG A 336 -16.35 -4.70 10.49
CA ARG A 336 -17.58 -5.17 11.17
C ARG A 336 -18.79 -4.25 10.99
N LEU A 337 -18.66 -3.16 10.27
CA LEU A 337 -19.77 -2.26 9.98
C LEU A 337 -20.94 -2.99 9.31
N PRO A 338 -22.19 -2.53 9.50
CA PRO A 338 -23.38 -3.09 8.86
C PRO A 338 -23.22 -3.22 7.33
N ALA A 339 -23.95 -4.14 6.72
CA ALA A 339 -23.89 -4.35 5.27
C ALA A 339 -24.32 -3.11 4.47
N THR A 340 -25.14 -2.23 5.07
CA THR A 340 -25.61 -0.96 4.50
C THR A 340 -24.56 0.15 4.56
N GLN A 341 -23.59 0.04 5.48
CA GLN A 341 -22.51 1.02 5.66
C GLN A 341 -21.17 0.34 5.45
N ARG A 342 -20.64 0.44 4.25
CA ARG A 342 -19.38 -0.23 3.87
C ARG A 342 -18.21 0.72 3.99
N SER A 343 -17.09 0.22 4.50
CA SER A 343 -15.81 0.91 4.43
C SER A 343 -15.25 0.80 3.01
N LEU A 344 -15.20 1.93 2.29
CA LEU A 344 -14.70 2.01 0.93
C LEU A 344 -13.44 2.88 0.90
N GLN A 345 -12.33 2.26 0.53
CA GLN A 345 -11.01 2.91 0.48
C GLN A 345 -10.79 3.55 -0.90
N ILE A 346 -11.62 4.52 -1.27
CA ILE A 346 -11.52 5.18 -2.57
C ILE A 346 -10.57 6.39 -2.55
N ILE A 347 -10.46 7.07 -1.39
CA ILE A 347 -9.63 8.26 -1.17
C ILE A 347 -8.54 8.01 -0.10
N GLU A 348 -8.08 6.77 0.04
CA GLU A 348 -7.52 6.22 1.27
C GLU A 348 -6.03 6.46 1.49
N ASP A 349 -5.26 7.01 0.52
CA ASP A 349 -3.80 6.88 0.54
C ASP A 349 -3.05 8.20 0.23
N GLY A 350 -3.72 9.34 0.46
CA GLY A 350 -3.16 10.65 0.18
C GLY A 350 -2.00 11.00 1.11
N CYS A 351 -0.92 11.54 0.53
CA CYS A 351 0.23 12.04 1.28
C CYS A 351 0.53 13.47 0.88
N VAL A 352 0.79 14.33 1.88
CA VAL A 352 1.09 15.75 1.71
C VAL A 352 2.43 16.11 2.38
N PRO A 353 3.06 17.24 2.02
CA PRO A 353 4.15 17.77 2.82
C PRO A 353 3.74 17.91 4.29
N LEU A 354 4.65 17.61 5.22
CA LEU A 354 4.31 17.47 6.65
C LEU A 354 3.61 18.71 7.23
N HIS A 355 4.01 19.90 6.82
CA HIS A 355 3.40 21.17 7.25
C HIS A 355 1.95 21.36 6.76
N ALA A 356 1.52 20.62 5.74
CA ALA A 356 0.18 20.66 5.18
C ALA A 356 -0.78 19.62 5.78
N LEU A 357 -0.30 18.74 6.68
CA LEU A 357 -1.11 17.64 7.22
C LEU A 357 -2.40 18.11 7.89
N GLY A 358 -2.32 19.17 8.74
CA GLY A 358 -3.50 19.73 9.41
C GLY A 358 -4.54 20.24 8.42
N ALA A 359 -4.11 21.02 7.43
CA ALA A 359 -4.98 21.51 6.36
C ALA A 359 -5.58 20.37 5.52
N TYR A 360 -4.82 19.31 5.29
CA TYR A 360 -5.30 18.11 4.58
C TYR A 360 -6.40 17.40 5.36
N VAL A 361 -6.19 17.09 6.65
CA VAL A 361 -7.18 16.40 7.47
C VAL A 361 -8.44 17.24 7.68
N ALA A 362 -8.29 18.56 7.88
CA ALA A 362 -9.44 19.48 7.99
C ALA A 362 -10.26 19.53 6.68
N GLY A 363 -9.58 19.71 5.53
CA GLY A 363 -10.23 19.75 4.22
C GLY A 363 -10.89 18.43 3.83
N LEU A 364 -10.31 17.27 4.23
CA LEU A 364 -10.96 15.95 4.08
C LEU A 364 -12.29 15.89 4.82
N ARG A 365 -12.33 16.31 6.08
CA ARG A 365 -13.56 16.30 6.89
C ARG A 365 -14.61 17.25 6.32
N GLU A 366 -14.19 18.42 5.85
CA GLU A 366 -15.07 19.38 5.19
C GLU A 366 -15.69 18.80 3.92
N ALA A 367 -14.86 18.25 3.01
CA ALA A 367 -15.34 17.62 1.78
C ALA A 367 -16.29 16.45 2.06
N ALA A 368 -15.97 15.59 3.04
CA ALA A 368 -16.81 14.49 3.46
C ALA A 368 -18.18 14.96 3.99
N THR A 369 -18.19 16.04 4.78
CA THR A 369 -19.41 16.66 5.31
C THR A 369 -20.26 17.25 4.18
N GLN A 370 -19.66 17.98 3.24
CA GLN A 370 -20.35 18.57 2.08
C GLN A 370 -20.99 17.52 1.18
N ARG A 371 -20.36 16.34 1.06
CA ARG A 371 -20.88 15.21 0.27
C ARG A 371 -21.78 14.27 1.07
N ASN A 372 -21.98 14.53 2.38
CA ASN A 372 -22.73 13.67 3.29
C ASN A 372 -22.21 12.21 3.28
N VAL A 373 -20.90 12.04 3.21
CA VAL A 373 -20.19 10.75 3.27
C VAL A 373 -19.32 10.73 4.53
N PRO A 374 -19.71 10.04 5.60
CA PRO A 374 -18.87 9.93 6.78
C PRO A 374 -17.51 9.31 6.46
N VAL A 375 -16.46 9.74 7.15
CA VAL A 375 -15.10 9.21 6.98
C VAL A 375 -14.49 8.86 8.33
N ALA A 376 -13.63 7.83 8.34
CA ALA A 376 -12.72 7.51 9.43
C ALA A 376 -11.28 7.70 8.94
N ILE A 377 -10.47 8.45 9.70
CA ILE A 377 -9.12 8.85 9.30
C ILE A 377 -8.11 8.28 10.29
N PHE A 378 -7.09 7.61 9.77
CA PHE A 378 -5.92 7.17 10.54
C PHE A 378 -4.70 7.13 9.61
N GLY A 379 -3.50 6.98 10.16
CA GLY A 379 -2.32 6.81 9.29
C GLY A 379 -1.04 7.36 9.87
N HIS A 380 -0.06 7.49 9.01
CA HIS A 380 1.34 7.75 9.30
C HIS A 380 1.61 9.26 9.34
N ALA A 381 1.14 9.94 10.40
CA ALA A 381 1.21 11.40 10.53
C ALA A 381 2.63 11.94 10.38
N GLY A 382 3.64 11.17 10.85
CA GLY A 382 5.06 11.54 10.72
C GLY A 382 5.56 11.68 9.28
N ASP A 383 4.83 11.10 8.33
CA ASP A 383 5.12 11.21 6.89
C ASP A 383 4.19 12.20 6.16
N GLY A 384 3.23 12.80 6.86
CA GLY A 384 2.16 13.58 6.21
C GLY A 384 1.16 12.72 5.44
N HIS A 385 1.02 11.44 5.82
CA HIS A 385 0.26 10.42 5.11
C HIS A 385 -0.90 9.90 5.98
N VAL A 386 -2.10 9.85 5.40
CA VAL A 386 -3.30 9.35 6.09
C VAL A 386 -4.10 8.39 5.22
N HIS A 387 -4.70 7.41 5.89
CA HIS A 387 -5.68 6.50 5.31
C HIS A 387 -7.09 6.99 5.62
N VAL A 388 -7.91 7.11 4.59
CA VAL A 388 -9.27 7.62 4.70
C VAL A 388 -10.26 6.55 4.26
N ASN A 389 -11.07 6.07 5.17
CA ASN A 389 -12.13 5.13 4.88
C ASN A 389 -13.45 5.90 4.73
N ALA A 390 -13.95 5.99 3.50
CA ALA A 390 -15.29 6.50 3.26
C ALA A 390 -16.33 5.47 3.69
N LEU A 391 -17.36 5.92 4.42
CA LEU A 391 -18.39 5.07 5.03
C LEU A 391 -19.79 5.43 4.47
N PRO A 392 -20.01 5.35 3.13
CA PRO A 392 -21.30 5.68 2.55
C PRO A 392 -22.37 4.69 2.99
N ASP A 393 -23.62 5.18 3.11
CA ASP A 393 -24.78 4.32 3.17
C ASP A 393 -25.14 3.89 1.74
N THR A 394 -24.85 2.63 1.41
CA THR A 394 -25.02 2.10 0.06
C THR A 394 -26.49 1.81 -0.31
N THR A 395 -27.44 2.05 0.61
CA THR A 395 -28.89 1.99 0.36
C THR A 395 -29.50 3.30 -0.08
N ARG A 396 -28.78 4.42 0.07
CA ARG A 396 -29.23 5.73 -0.37
C ARG A 396 -29.06 5.92 -1.87
N ASP A 397 -30.05 6.51 -2.52
CA ASP A 397 -29.89 6.95 -3.91
C ASP A 397 -28.77 7.99 -4.01
N GLY A 398 -27.98 7.94 -5.10
CA GLY A 398 -26.89 8.89 -5.35
C GLY A 398 -25.62 8.67 -4.52
N TRP A 399 -25.50 7.59 -3.76
CA TRP A 399 -24.29 7.33 -2.95
C TRP A 399 -23.01 7.19 -3.78
N ARG A 400 -23.11 6.64 -5.01
CA ARG A 400 -21.95 6.50 -5.91
C ARG A 400 -21.49 7.84 -6.45
N GLU A 401 -22.43 8.69 -6.84
CA GLU A 401 -22.18 10.06 -7.30
C GLU A 401 -21.55 10.90 -6.19
N ALA A 402 -22.06 10.78 -4.95
CA ALA A 402 -21.47 11.43 -3.78
C ALA A 402 -20.03 10.95 -3.52
N LEU A 403 -19.78 9.64 -3.67
CA LEU A 403 -18.45 9.05 -3.50
C LEU A 403 -17.49 9.50 -4.61
N ALA A 404 -17.94 9.55 -5.87
CA ALA A 404 -17.15 10.06 -6.99
C ALA A 404 -16.84 11.56 -6.82
N ALA A 405 -17.80 12.36 -6.38
CA ALA A 405 -17.58 13.77 -6.09
C ALA A 405 -16.59 13.97 -4.93
N LEU A 406 -16.68 13.15 -3.87
CA LEU A 406 -15.71 13.17 -2.77
C LEU A 406 -14.30 12.84 -3.26
N PHE A 407 -14.16 11.85 -4.16
CA PHE A 407 -12.86 11.51 -4.78
C PHE A 407 -12.27 12.72 -5.53
N GLU A 408 -13.08 13.45 -6.30
CA GLU A 408 -12.65 14.65 -7.01
C GLU A 408 -12.26 15.80 -6.07
N ASP A 409 -13.06 16.06 -5.03
CA ASP A 409 -12.79 17.11 -4.04
C ASP A 409 -11.45 16.83 -3.32
N VAL A 410 -11.20 15.58 -2.91
CA VAL A 410 -9.97 15.19 -2.23
C VAL A 410 -8.77 15.20 -3.20
N THR A 411 -8.96 14.81 -4.46
CA THR A 411 -7.92 14.94 -5.49
C THR A 411 -7.52 16.41 -5.69
N ALA A 412 -8.50 17.32 -5.77
CA ALA A 412 -8.25 18.75 -5.88
C ALA A 412 -7.56 19.31 -4.61
N LEU A 413 -7.94 18.83 -3.44
CA LEU A 413 -7.30 19.21 -2.16
C LEU A 413 -5.83 18.79 -2.13
N LEU A 414 -5.51 17.54 -2.48
CA LEU A 414 -4.13 17.06 -2.57
C LEU A 414 -3.28 17.90 -3.51
N LEU A 415 -3.81 18.23 -4.69
CA LEU A 415 -3.12 19.09 -5.67
C LEU A 415 -2.80 20.47 -5.08
N ARG A 416 -3.77 21.13 -4.43
CA ARG A 416 -3.56 22.46 -3.81
C ARG A 416 -2.51 22.42 -2.71
N LEU A 417 -2.40 21.31 -2.00
CA LEU A 417 -1.46 21.14 -0.89
C LEU A 417 -0.09 20.58 -1.31
N GLY A 418 0.16 20.39 -2.61
CA GLY A 418 1.41 19.81 -3.13
C GLY A 418 1.59 18.33 -2.76
N GLY A 419 0.50 17.62 -2.55
CA GLY A 419 0.47 16.21 -2.18
C GLY A 419 0.52 15.25 -3.37
N VAL A 420 0.37 13.97 -3.06
CA VAL A 420 0.27 12.83 -4.00
C VAL A 420 -0.95 11.98 -3.70
N PRO A 421 -1.52 11.29 -4.71
CA PRO A 421 -2.70 10.47 -4.51
C PRO A 421 -2.41 9.13 -3.84
N SER A 422 -1.13 8.69 -3.79
CA SER A 422 -0.71 7.46 -3.15
C SER A 422 0.63 7.61 -2.44
N GLY A 423 0.61 7.41 -1.12
CA GLY A 423 1.81 7.36 -0.29
C GLY A 423 2.49 5.99 -0.33
N GLU A 424 1.72 4.88 -0.24
CA GLU A 424 2.30 3.53 -0.10
C GLU A 424 1.55 2.39 -0.79
N HIS A 425 0.23 2.53 -1.11
CA HIS A 425 -0.57 1.43 -1.65
C HIS A 425 -0.44 1.26 -3.17
N GLY A 426 0.15 2.24 -3.85
CA GLY A 426 0.25 2.29 -5.30
C GLY A 426 -0.96 2.98 -5.95
N VAL A 427 -0.88 3.10 -7.26
CA VAL A 427 -1.91 3.75 -8.08
C VAL A 427 -3.08 2.84 -8.36
N GLY A 428 -2.77 1.60 -8.70
CA GLY A 428 -3.75 0.62 -9.16
C GLY A 428 -4.55 1.11 -10.35
N ARG A 429 -5.79 0.60 -10.44
CA ARG A 429 -6.81 1.10 -11.37
C ARG A 429 -7.51 2.34 -10.81
N LEU A 430 -7.50 2.46 -9.48
CA LEU A 430 -8.26 3.49 -8.76
C LEU A 430 -7.77 4.91 -9.07
N ARG A 431 -6.46 5.12 -9.16
CA ARG A 431 -5.84 6.44 -9.26
C ARG A 431 -5.12 6.70 -10.58
N ALA A 432 -5.11 5.72 -11.50
CA ALA A 432 -4.38 5.84 -12.77
C ALA A 432 -4.82 7.08 -13.57
N GLY A 433 -6.12 7.38 -13.62
CA GLY A 433 -6.68 8.50 -14.40
C GLY A 433 -6.38 9.89 -13.85
N VAL A 434 -5.90 10.01 -12.61
CA VAL A 434 -5.59 11.34 -12.03
C VAL A 434 -4.10 11.70 -12.09
N LEU A 435 -3.21 10.78 -12.48
CA LEU A 435 -1.77 11.02 -12.46
C LEU A 435 -1.32 12.24 -13.28
N GLU A 436 -1.98 12.48 -14.43
CA GLU A 436 -1.64 13.62 -15.29
C GLU A 436 -1.88 14.96 -14.59
N ARG A 437 -2.83 15.03 -13.65
CA ARG A 437 -3.10 16.23 -12.84
C ARG A 437 -1.96 16.52 -11.85
N PHE A 438 -1.29 15.48 -11.33
CA PHE A 438 -0.21 15.60 -10.35
C PHE A 438 1.16 15.81 -11.00
N TYR A 439 1.43 15.14 -12.11
CA TYR A 439 2.75 15.12 -12.72
C TYR A 439 2.85 15.96 -14.00
N GLY A 440 1.72 16.31 -14.61
CA GLY A 440 1.65 16.93 -15.94
C GLY A 440 1.85 15.91 -17.06
N GLN A 441 1.39 16.30 -18.24
CA GLN A 441 1.39 15.46 -19.46
C GLN A 441 2.78 14.94 -19.83
N ALA A 442 3.82 15.77 -19.69
CA ALA A 442 5.18 15.42 -20.09
C ALA A 442 5.75 14.27 -19.23
N VAL A 443 5.55 14.28 -17.89
CA VAL A 443 6.02 13.18 -17.02
C VAL A 443 5.18 11.92 -17.25
N VAL A 444 3.86 12.04 -17.45
CA VAL A 444 3.01 10.87 -17.77
C VAL A 444 3.40 10.28 -19.13
N HIS A 445 3.90 11.09 -20.07
CA HIS A 445 4.47 10.58 -21.31
C HIS A 445 5.72 9.72 -21.02
N LEU A 446 6.62 10.14 -20.14
CA LEU A 446 7.76 9.31 -19.68
C LEU A 446 7.30 8.00 -19.03
N PHE A 447 6.21 8.01 -18.26
CA PHE A 447 5.63 6.75 -17.74
C PHE A 447 5.20 5.81 -18.88
N ARG A 448 4.60 6.33 -19.95
CA ARG A 448 4.25 5.53 -21.13
C ARG A 448 5.49 5.02 -21.88
N GLU A 449 6.58 5.79 -21.90
CA GLU A 449 7.86 5.36 -22.49
C GLU A 449 8.49 4.23 -21.68
N VAL A 450 8.54 4.32 -20.34
CA VAL A 450 8.97 3.19 -19.49
C VAL A 450 8.12 1.95 -19.77
N LYS A 451 6.79 2.09 -19.78
CA LYS A 451 5.89 0.96 -20.09
C LYS A 451 6.22 0.32 -21.43
N ARG A 452 6.41 1.11 -22.48
CA ARG A 452 6.75 0.60 -23.83
C ARG A 452 8.13 -0.04 -23.89
N ALA A 453 9.11 0.50 -23.16
CA ALA A 453 10.46 -0.05 -23.11
C ALA A 453 10.52 -1.45 -22.47
N TYR A 454 9.70 -1.68 -21.44
CA TYR A 454 9.69 -2.93 -20.68
C TYR A 454 8.57 -3.90 -21.10
N ASP A 455 7.45 -3.41 -21.61
CA ASP A 455 6.30 -4.21 -22.04
C ASP A 455 5.70 -3.63 -23.33
N PRO A 456 6.36 -3.79 -24.48
CA PRO A 456 5.95 -3.18 -25.74
C PRO A 456 4.58 -3.65 -26.25
N LEU A 457 4.13 -4.84 -25.85
CA LEU A 457 2.83 -5.39 -26.22
C LEU A 457 1.74 -5.09 -25.19
N SER A 458 2.08 -4.42 -24.11
CA SER A 458 1.17 -4.08 -23.00
C SER A 458 0.40 -5.29 -22.48
N ILE A 459 1.05 -6.44 -22.34
CA ILE A 459 0.44 -7.67 -21.81
C ILE A 459 0.34 -7.65 -20.29
N PHE A 460 1.24 -6.94 -19.58
CA PHE A 460 1.28 -6.91 -18.13
C PHE A 460 0.40 -5.82 -17.54
N ASN A 461 -0.55 -6.19 -16.74
CA ASN A 461 -1.44 -5.40 -15.89
C ASN A 461 -1.97 -4.10 -16.51
N PRO A 462 -2.61 -4.14 -17.68
CA PRO A 462 -3.11 -2.94 -18.36
C PRO A 462 -4.18 -2.24 -17.52
N GLY A 463 -4.21 -0.89 -17.59
CA GLY A 463 -5.12 -0.04 -16.82
C GLY A 463 -4.61 0.28 -15.41
N VAL A 464 -3.41 -0.17 -15.04
CA VAL A 464 -2.68 0.17 -13.80
C VAL A 464 -1.54 1.10 -14.16
N ILE A 465 -1.35 2.17 -13.39
CA ILE A 465 -0.45 3.32 -13.66
C ILE A 465 -0.84 4.08 -14.93
N ILE A 466 -0.97 3.40 -16.06
CA ILE A 466 -1.48 3.99 -17.30
C ILE A 466 -2.98 3.66 -17.39
N PRO A 467 -3.88 4.67 -17.36
CA PRO A 467 -5.32 4.44 -17.27
C PRO A 467 -5.89 3.81 -18.55
N ALA A 468 -7.00 3.08 -18.39
CA ALA A 468 -7.85 2.71 -19.50
C ALA A 468 -8.56 3.96 -20.08
N THR A 469 -9.03 3.87 -21.32
CA THR A 469 -9.66 5.02 -22.03
C THR A 469 -10.97 5.45 -21.35
N ASP A 470 -11.71 4.49 -20.78
CA ASP A 470 -13.00 4.65 -20.11
C ASP A 470 -12.85 4.67 -18.57
N TRP A 471 -11.73 5.16 -18.08
CA TRP A 471 -11.42 5.15 -16.66
C TRP A 471 -12.45 5.93 -15.82
N SER A 472 -12.89 5.30 -14.73
CA SER A 472 -13.66 5.93 -13.65
C SER A 472 -13.32 5.26 -12.31
N PRO A 473 -13.15 6.03 -11.22
CA PRO A 473 -12.80 5.46 -9.91
C PRO A 473 -13.93 4.61 -9.30
N VAL A 474 -15.17 4.74 -9.78
CA VAL A 474 -16.36 4.05 -9.24
C VAL A 474 -16.96 3.01 -10.21
N ALA A 475 -16.31 2.72 -11.35
CA ALA A 475 -16.90 1.90 -12.41
C ALA A 475 -17.15 0.44 -12.02
N ALA A 476 -16.28 -0.18 -11.23
CA ALA A 476 -16.31 -1.61 -10.95
C ALA A 476 -16.34 -1.92 -9.44
N LEU A 477 -17.10 -1.14 -8.67
CA LEU A 477 -17.18 -1.33 -7.21
C LEU A 477 -17.76 -2.71 -6.87
N LYS A 478 -17.19 -3.36 -5.84
CA LYS A 478 -17.65 -4.68 -5.33
C LYS A 478 -18.96 -4.62 -4.55
N VAL A 479 -19.55 -3.43 -4.38
CA VAL A 479 -20.77 -3.15 -3.62
C VAL A 479 -21.80 -2.41 -4.45
N GLY A 480 -23.07 -2.50 -4.04
CA GLY A 480 -24.21 -1.90 -4.76
C GLY A 480 -24.79 -2.83 -5.82
N ALA A 481 -25.93 -2.45 -6.41
CA ALA A 481 -26.68 -3.26 -7.35
C ALA A 481 -25.94 -3.53 -8.68
N GLU A 482 -25.00 -2.66 -9.05
CA GLU A 482 -24.22 -2.79 -10.29
C GLU A 482 -22.94 -3.64 -10.13
N ALA A 483 -22.66 -4.14 -8.92
CA ALA A 483 -21.52 -5.02 -8.71
C ALA A 483 -21.63 -6.27 -9.58
N ALA A 484 -20.54 -6.66 -10.24
CA ALA A 484 -20.52 -7.85 -11.07
C ALA A 484 -21.05 -9.07 -10.28
N ALA A 485 -21.98 -9.82 -10.87
CA ALA A 485 -22.57 -10.99 -10.22
C ALA A 485 -21.55 -12.12 -10.05
N ILE A 486 -21.50 -12.70 -8.86
CA ILE A 486 -20.73 -13.91 -8.54
C ILE A 486 -21.61 -14.84 -7.70
N PRO A 487 -21.32 -16.15 -7.62
CA PRO A 487 -22.08 -17.07 -6.78
C PRO A 487 -22.16 -16.60 -5.32
N ASP A 488 -23.34 -16.68 -4.70
CA ASP A 488 -23.60 -16.14 -3.36
C ASP A 488 -22.69 -16.74 -2.28
N ASP A 489 -22.42 -18.04 -2.36
CA ASP A 489 -21.53 -18.72 -1.43
C ASP A 489 -20.07 -18.24 -1.56
N ILE A 490 -19.61 -17.92 -2.79
CA ILE A 490 -18.30 -17.30 -3.01
C ILE A 490 -18.29 -15.87 -2.45
N ALA A 491 -19.37 -15.09 -2.70
CA ALA A 491 -19.49 -13.74 -2.17
C ALA A 491 -19.45 -13.70 -0.63
N MET A 492 -20.13 -14.64 0.04
CA MET A 492 -20.10 -14.78 1.49
C MET A 492 -18.69 -15.10 2.01
N ARG A 493 -17.97 -16.03 1.37
CA ARG A 493 -16.60 -16.40 1.77
C ARG A 493 -15.60 -15.28 1.54
N LEU A 494 -15.72 -14.53 0.44
CA LEU A 494 -14.88 -13.34 0.21
C LEU A 494 -15.11 -12.26 1.29
N ARG A 495 -16.37 -12.07 1.71
CA ARG A 495 -16.69 -11.17 2.84
C ARG A 495 -16.08 -11.65 4.16
N GLU A 496 -16.08 -12.96 4.40
CA GLU A 496 -15.47 -13.52 5.60
C GLU A 496 -13.94 -13.34 5.60
N VAL A 497 -13.29 -13.56 4.45
CA VAL A 497 -11.86 -13.24 4.27
C VAL A 497 -11.57 -11.76 4.58
N GLU A 498 -12.42 -10.84 4.13
CA GLU A 498 -12.28 -9.41 4.42
C GLU A 498 -12.46 -9.12 5.91
N ARG A 499 -13.49 -9.66 6.54
CA ARG A 499 -13.83 -9.43 7.97
C ARG A 499 -12.78 -9.99 8.93
N SER A 500 -12.22 -11.14 8.60
CA SER A 500 -11.23 -11.84 9.42
C SER A 500 -9.79 -11.48 9.04
N ALA A 501 -9.57 -10.64 8.03
CA ALA A 501 -8.27 -10.35 7.42
C ALA A 501 -7.53 -11.63 6.97
N ALA A 502 -8.26 -12.68 6.59
CA ALA A 502 -7.72 -13.99 6.20
C ALA A 502 -7.18 -14.01 4.75
N TRP A 503 -6.44 -12.97 4.36
CA TRP A 503 -5.93 -12.83 2.98
C TRP A 503 -4.90 -13.88 2.59
N ALA A 504 -4.29 -14.55 3.56
CA ALA A 504 -3.40 -15.70 3.34
C ALA A 504 -4.14 -16.97 2.88
N THR A 505 -5.47 -17.02 3.01
CA THR A 505 -6.26 -18.18 2.56
C THR A 505 -6.12 -18.37 1.06
N PRO A 506 -5.70 -19.56 0.59
CA PRO A 506 -5.64 -19.87 -0.84
C PRO A 506 -7.01 -19.71 -1.49
N LYS A 507 -7.11 -18.93 -2.57
CA LYS A 507 -8.41 -18.60 -3.18
C LYS A 507 -9.16 -19.82 -3.71
N LEU A 508 -8.44 -20.88 -4.07
CA LEU A 508 -9.06 -22.16 -4.47
C LEU A 508 -9.87 -22.83 -3.34
N GLU A 509 -9.55 -22.56 -2.08
CA GLU A 509 -10.34 -23.08 -0.95
C GLU A 509 -11.73 -22.47 -0.90
N LEU A 510 -11.89 -21.23 -1.38
CA LEU A 510 -13.18 -20.56 -1.46
C LEU A 510 -14.13 -21.21 -2.48
N THR A 511 -13.61 -22.03 -3.39
CA THR A 511 -14.42 -22.69 -4.45
C THR A 511 -14.96 -24.04 -4.03
N ARG A 512 -14.48 -24.61 -2.92
CA ARG A 512 -14.96 -25.91 -2.42
C ARG A 512 -16.42 -25.78 -2.00
N GLN A 513 -17.27 -26.68 -2.50
CA GLN A 513 -18.63 -26.78 -1.98
C GLN A 513 -18.56 -27.33 -0.56
N THR A 514 -19.27 -26.67 0.37
CA THR A 514 -19.51 -27.27 1.69
C THR A 514 -20.43 -28.45 1.49
N PRO A 515 -20.11 -29.65 2.04
CA PRO A 515 -20.96 -30.82 1.90
C PRO A 515 -22.35 -30.62 2.51
#